data_313c225e248f7d5373070d1a1b04279e
#
_entry.id   313c225e248f7d5373070d1a1b04279e
#
_cell.length_a   1.000
_cell.length_b   1.000
_cell.length_c   1.000
_cell.angle_alpha   90.00
_cell.angle_beta   90.00
_cell.angle_gamma   90.00
#
_symmetry.space_group_name_H-M   'P 1'
#
loop_
_entity.id
_entity.type
_entity.pdbx_description
1 polymer ?
#
loop_
_entity_poly.entity_id
_entity_poly.type
_entity_poly.pdbx_seq_one_letter_code
_entity_poly.pdbx_strand_id
1 'polypeptide(L)'
;MRIPLRWILRLGGVAAAGVLTAVLFTQPSIAVDDVAGGQMLYQAKCTGCHSVDADRIGPRHRDVVGRKIASVAGFNYSPAIKKLGGIWTPARLDQWLSGTQKMAPGSRMYIEIDDPNQRRLLIAYLKSVSKPH
;
A
#
# COMPACT_ATOMS: atom_id res chain seq x y z
N MET A 1 -29.01 -5.37 83.60
CA MET A 1 -27.80 -4.65 84.04
C MET A 1 -26.80 -4.58 82.92
N ARG A 2 -26.57 -3.34 82.39
CA ARG A 2 -25.44 -2.83 81.64
C ARG A 2 -24.97 -3.53 80.29
N ILE A 3 -25.24 -2.86 79.21
CA ILE A 3 -24.48 -2.77 77.96
C ILE A 3 -23.03 -2.30 78.27
N PRO A 4 -22.02 -2.60 77.50
CA PRO A 4 -21.79 -1.99 76.19
C PRO A 4 -20.97 -2.88 75.24
N LEU A 5 -20.72 -2.55 74.03
CA LEU A 5 -20.00 -1.55 73.27
C LEU A 5 -19.58 -2.14 71.95
N ARG A 6 -20.07 -1.59 70.92
CA ARG A 6 -19.59 -1.31 69.59
C ARG A 6 -18.14 -1.72 69.25
N TRP A 7 -18.00 -2.59 68.23
CA TRP A 7 -16.84 -2.55 67.34
C TRP A 7 -17.31 -2.54 65.90
N ILE A 8 -17.19 -1.37 65.31
CA ILE A 8 -17.40 -1.13 63.89
C ILE A 8 -16.12 -1.51 63.19
N LEU A 9 -16.09 -2.65 62.50
CA LEU A 9 -15.02 -2.91 61.52
C LEU A 9 -15.43 -2.33 60.18
N ARG A 10 -14.78 -1.25 59.81
CA ARG A 10 -14.81 -0.70 58.48
C ARG A 10 -14.00 -1.63 57.55
N LEU A 11 -14.66 -2.37 56.70
CA LEU A 11 -14.04 -2.99 55.57
C LEU A 11 -13.88 -1.94 54.46
N GLY A 12 -12.66 -1.42 54.34
CA GLY A 12 -12.28 -0.53 53.27
C GLY A 12 -12.24 -1.32 51.94
N GLY A 13 -13.20 -1.05 51.08
CA GLY A 13 -13.17 -1.55 49.70
C GLY A 13 -12.09 -0.83 48.92
N VAL A 14 -11.06 -1.55 48.54
CA VAL A 14 -10.06 -1.08 47.55
C VAL A 14 -10.70 -1.25 46.17
N ALA A 15 -11.19 -0.16 45.61
CA ALA A 15 -11.61 -0.12 44.21
C ALA A 15 -10.34 -0.15 43.34
N ALA A 16 -10.02 -1.27 42.77
CA ALA A 16 -9.01 -1.39 41.71
C ALA A 16 -9.54 -0.74 40.43
N ALA A 17 -9.16 0.50 40.20
CA ALA A 17 -9.39 1.15 38.90
C ALA A 17 -8.50 0.50 37.85
N GLY A 18 -9.09 -0.42 37.08
CA GLY A 18 -8.42 -0.99 35.90
C GLY A 18 -8.26 0.07 34.83
N VAL A 19 -7.03 0.52 34.62
CA VAL A 19 -6.68 1.39 33.50
C VAL A 19 -6.70 0.55 32.22
N LEU A 20 -7.78 0.63 31.44
CA LEU A 20 -7.85 0.08 30.09
C LEU A 20 -6.95 0.94 29.20
N THR A 21 -5.71 0.51 28.97
CA THR A 21 -4.85 1.11 27.95
C THR A 21 -5.38 0.69 26.58
N ALA A 22 -6.14 1.55 25.92
CA ALA A 22 -6.51 1.39 24.53
C ALA A 22 -5.25 1.56 23.66
N VAL A 23 -4.74 0.45 23.15
CA VAL A 23 -3.67 0.47 22.13
C VAL A 23 -4.30 0.95 20.83
N LEU A 24 -4.13 2.22 20.52
CA LEU A 24 -4.50 2.79 19.24
C LEU A 24 -3.55 2.23 18.17
N PHE A 25 -4.00 1.26 17.40
CA PHE A 25 -3.33 0.85 16.18
C PHE A 25 -3.44 1.99 15.17
N THR A 26 -2.42 2.84 15.09
CA THR A 26 -2.29 3.82 14.01
C THR A 26 -1.98 3.06 12.72
N GLN A 27 -3.00 2.87 11.91
CA GLN A 27 -2.82 2.39 10.53
C GLN A 27 -2.05 3.46 9.75
N PRO A 28 -1.01 3.12 8.98
CA PRO A 28 -0.35 4.09 8.12
C PRO A 28 -1.35 4.54 7.05
N SER A 29 -1.97 5.68 7.27
CA SER A 29 -2.79 6.33 6.25
C SER A 29 -1.85 6.90 5.20
N ILE A 30 -2.09 6.59 3.92
CA ILE A 30 -1.43 7.25 2.80
C ILE A 30 -1.85 8.71 2.87
N ALA A 31 -0.91 9.61 3.14
CA ALA A 31 -1.21 11.02 3.19
C ALA A 31 -1.69 11.52 1.81
N VAL A 32 -2.62 12.47 1.81
CA VAL A 32 -3.12 13.09 0.56
C VAL A 32 -1.96 13.66 -0.26
N ASP A 33 -0.96 14.22 0.42
CA ASP A 33 0.26 14.74 -0.19
C ASP A 33 1.06 13.67 -0.92
N ASP A 34 1.08 12.43 -0.44
CA ASP A 34 1.76 11.29 -1.08
C ASP A 34 1.09 10.93 -2.41
N VAL A 35 -0.23 10.97 -2.48
CA VAL A 35 -0.99 10.70 -3.71
C VAL A 35 -0.76 11.81 -4.73
N ALA A 36 -0.80 13.07 -4.30
CA ALA A 36 -0.55 14.23 -5.18
C ALA A 36 0.88 14.21 -5.71
N GLY A 37 1.88 13.99 -4.86
CA GLY A 37 3.28 13.83 -5.28
C GLY A 37 3.47 12.65 -6.24
N GLY A 38 2.81 11.54 -5.99
CA GLY A 38 2.81 10.37 -6.87
C GLY A 38 2.17 10.64 -8.22
N GLN A 39 1.09 11.41 -8.27
CA GLN A 39 0.45 11.82 -9.52
C GLN A 39 1.37 12.68 -10.39
N MET A 40 2.07 13.64 -9.78
CA MET A 40 3.05 14.46 -10.50
C MET A 40 4.19 13.62 -11.09
N LEU A 41 4.73 12.69 -10.31
CA LEU A 41 5.75 11.74 -10.78
C LEU A 41 5.21 10.83 -11.90
N TYR A 42 3.98 10.36 -11.78
CA TYR A 42 3.32 9.56 -12.80
C TYR A 42 3.19 10.32 -14.12
N GLN A 43 2.75 11.57 -14.07
CA GLN A 43 2.68 12.43 -15.25
C GLN A 43 4.05 12.61 -15.90
N ALA A 44 5.10 12.83 -15.12
CA ALA A 44 6.43 13.08 -15.64
C ALA A 44 7.11 11.81 -16.21
N LYS A 45 6.88 10.64 -15.61
CA LYS A 45 7.66 9.43 -15.90
C LYS A 45 6.89 8.31 -16.61
N CYS A 46 5.55 8.29 -16.52
CA CYS A 46 4.76 7.15 -16.97
C CYS A 46 3.84 7.46 -18.15
N THR A 47 3.34 8.69 -18.28
CA THR A 47 2.33 9.04 -19.30
C THR A 47 2.85 9.07 -20.72
N GLY A 48 4.15 9.06 -20.93
CA GLY A 48 4.74 8.84 -22.26
C GLY A 48 4.33 7.50 -22.89
N CYS A 49 4.21 6.45 -22.06
CA CYS A 49 3.90 5.11 -22.52
C CYS A 49 2.57 4.55 -21.95
N HIS A 50 2.11 5.03 -20.80
CA HIS A 50 0.95 4.50 -20.11
C HIS A 50 -0.17 5.55 -19.97
N SER A 51 -1.39 5.06 -19.68
CA SER A 51 -2.51 5.86 -19.20
C SER A 51 -3.16 5.12 -18.03
N VAL A 52 -3.94 5.83 -17.22
CA VAL A 52 -4.72 5.17 -16.17
C VAL A 52 -5.80 4.31 -16.80
N ASP A 53 -6.55 4.83 -17.77
CA ASP A 53 -7.80 4.20 -18.24
C ASP A 53 -7.68 3.52 -19.62
N ALA A 54 -6.63 3.79 -20.37
CA ALA A 54 -6.47 3.26 -21.73
C ALA A 54 -5.12 2.56 -21.91
N ASP A 55 -5.12 1.49 -22.71
CA ASP A 55 -3.91 0.86 -23.20
C ASP A 55 -3.25 1.77 -24.24
N ARG A 56 -1.93 1.92 -24.15
CA ARG A 56 -1.10 2.69 -25.08
C ARG A 56 0.11 1.84 -25.52
N ILE A 57 1.31 2.40 -25.51
CA ILE A 57 2.56 1.64 -25.65
C ILE A 57 2.68 0.59 -24.55
N GLY A 58 2.33 1.00 -23.32
CA GLY A 58 2.16 0.12 -22.16
C GLY A 58 0.67 -0.11 -21.82
N PRO A 59 0.37 -1.12 -20.97
CA PRO A 59 -0.98 -1.40 -20.53
C PRO A 59 -1.51 -0.31 -19.59
N ARG A 60 -2.84 -0.19 -19.51
CA ARG A 60 -3.51 0.73 -18.58
C ARG A 60 -3.21 0.39 -17.12
N HIS A 61 -3.20 1.41 -16.27
CA HIS A 61 -2.87 1.28 -14.85
C HIS A 61 -4.10 1.28 -13.92
N ARG A 62 -5.32 1.50 -14.42
CA ARG A 62 -6.55 1.33 -13.62
C ARG A 62 -6.55 -0.06 -12.99
N ASP A 63 -6.72 -0.14 -11.67
CA ASP A 63 -6.73 -1.39 -10.89
C ASP A 63 -5.42 -2.21 -11.01
N VAL A 64 -4.26 -1.56 -11.21
CA VAL A 64 -3.00 -2.29 -11.32
C VAL A 64 -2.56 -2.92 -10.01
N VAL A 65 -2.75 -2.23 -8.87
CA VAL A 65 -2.46 -2.79 -7.55
C VAL A 65 -3.47 -3.91 -7.26
N GLY A 66 -2.98 -5.10 -6.92
CA GLY A 66 -3.79 -6.31 -6.74
C GLY A 66 -4.11 -7.09 -8.03
N ARG A 67 -3.88 -6.50 -9.21
CA ARG A 67 -4.13 -7.16 -10.50
C ARG A 67 -3.07 -8.24 -10.79
N LYS A 68 -3.51 -9.35 -11.43
CA LYS A 68 -2.59 -10.37 -11.94
C LYS A 68 -1.64 -9.77 -12.96
N ILE A 69 -0.36 -10.13 -12.86
CA ILE A 69 0.67 -9.67 -13.80
C ILE A 69 0.34 -10.14 -15.22
N ALA A 70 0.57 -9.28 -16.20
CA ALA A 70 0.32 -9.54 -17.62
C ALA A 70 -1.14 -9.97 -17.95
N SER A 71 -2.14 -9.43 -17.25
CA SER A 71 -3.54 -9.88 -17.37
C SER A 71 -4.52 -8.89 -18.01
N VAL A 72 -4.05 -7.75 -18.52
CA VAL A 72 -4.93 -6.84 -19.27
C VAL A 72 -5.36 -7.54 -20.55
N ALA A 73 -6.66 -7.73 -20.73
CA ALA A 73 -7.21 -8.41 -21.91
C ALA A 73 -6.83 -7.67 -23.20
N GLY A 74 -6.40 -8.42 -24.20
CA GLY A 74 -6.01 -7.89 -25.52
C GLY A 74 -4.65 -7.21 -25.56
N PHE A 75 -3.99 -6.94 -24.43
CA PHE A 75 -2.66 -6.31 -24.44
C PHE A 75 -1.54 -7.31 -24.76
N ASN A 76 -0.69 -6.97 -25.71
CA ASN A 76 0.41 -7.83 -26.15
C ASN A 76 1.63 -7.69 -25.23
N TYR A 77 1.68 -8.43 -24.14
CA TYR A 77 2.81 -8.46 -23.23
C TYR A 77 4.02 -9.21 -23.79
N SER A 78 5.23 -8.80 -23.38
CA SER A 78 6.46 -9.55 -23.67
C SER A 78 6.45 -10.92 -22.98
N PRO A 79 7.14 -11.93 -23.53
CA PRO A 79 7.30 -13.22 -22.85
C PRO A 79 7.94 -13.09 -21.47
N ALA A 80 8.87 -12.15 -21.29
CA ALA A 80 9.55 -11.92 -20.03
C ALA A 80 8.59 -11.54 -18.88
N ILE A 81 7.68 -10.59 -19.10
CA ILE A 81 6.72 -10.19 -18.05
C ILE A 81 5.65 -11.26 -17.82
N LYS A 82 5.25 -12.01 -18.85
CA LYS A 82 4.31 -13.15 -18.70
C LYS A 82 4.87 -14.23 -17.77
N LYS A 83 6.18 -14.45 -17.77
CA LYS A 83 6.87 -15.44 -16.93
C LYS A 83 6.91 -15.04 -15.44
N LEU A 84 6.76 -13.77 -15.09
CA LEU A 84 6.81 -13.32 -13.69
C LEU A 84 5.71 -13.95 -12.83
N GLY A 85 4.50 -14.12 -13.38
CA GLY A 85 3.37 -14.65 -12.65
C GLY A 85 2.99 -13.86 -11.40
N GLY A 86 1.92 -14.28 -10.70
CA GLY A 86 1.46 -13.65 -9.46
C GLY A 86 0.71 -12.34 -9.70
N ILE A 87 0.64 -11.50 -8.68
CA ILE A 87 -0.10 -10.23 -8.67
C ILE A 87 0.82 -9.04 -8.42
N TRP A 88 0.41 -7.85 -8.83
CA TRP A 88 1.08 -6.59 -8.54
C TRP A 88 0.76 -6.13 -7.11
N THR A 89 1.51 -6.63 -6.14
CA THR A 89 1.50 -6.06 -4.79
C THR A 89 2.33 -4.76 -4.75
N PRO A 90 2.13 -3.88 -3.75
CA PRO A 90 3.00 -2.72 -3.56
C PRO A 90 4.50 -3.08 -3.52
N ALA A 91 4.86 -4.16 -2.84
CA ALA A 91 6.25 -4.63 -2.77
C ALA A 91 6.79 -5.08 -4.14
N ARG A 92 5.97 -5.77 -4.95
CA ARG A 92 6.38 -6.17 -6.30
C ARG A 92 6.46 -4.99 -7.27
N LEU A 93 5.60 -3.99 -7.10
CA LEU A 93 5.70 -2.73 -7.85
C LEU A 93 6.97 -1.97 -7.49
N ASP A 94 7.38 -1.95 -6.21
CA ASP A 94 8.64 -1.34 -5.79
C ASP A 94 9.83 -2.04 -6.46
N GLN A 95 9.89 -3.37 -6.42
CA GLN A 95 10.90 -4.16 -7.11
C GLN A 95 10.91 -3.89 -8.63
N TRP A 96 9.74 -3.85 -9.25
CA TRP A 96 9.59 -3.58 -10.69
C TRP A 96 10.11 -2.20 -11.05
N LEU A 97 9.74 -1.17 -10.31
CA LEU A 97 10.15 0.20 -10.54
C LEU A 97 11.63 0.45 -10.20
N SER A 98 12.24 -0.35 -9.33
CA SER A 98 13.67 -0.25 -9.03
C SER A 98 14.57 -0.81 -10.17
N GLY A 99 13.99 -1.50 -11.16
CA GLY A 99 14.74 -1.99 -12.32
C GLY A 99 13.98 -3.08 -13.07
N THR A 100 13.24 -2.70 -14.08
CA THR A 100 12.41 -3.64 -14.87
C THR A 100 13.22 -4.73 -15.53
N GLN A 101 14.43 -4.42 -16.03
CA GLN A 101 15.31 -5.41 -16.64
C GLN A 101 15.99 -6.33 -15.61
N LYS A 102 16.13 -5.88 -14.36
CA LYS A 102 16.61 -6.73 -13.25
C LYS A 102 15.58 -7.78 -12.88
N MET A 103 14.30 -7.40 -12.85
CA MET A 103 13.19 -8.28 -12.47
C MET A 103 12.71 -9.17 -13.63
N ALA A 104 12.68 -8.66 -14.86
CA ALA A 104 12.25 -9.38 -16.06
C ALA A 104 13.13 -9.01 -17.26
N PRO A 105 14.32 -9.63 -17.39
CA PRO A 105 15.20 -9.41 -18.54
C PRO A 105 14.47 -9.70 -19.85
N GLY A 106 14.55 -8.75 -20.81
CA GLY A 106 13.84 -8.83 -22.08
C GLY A 106 12.39 -8.33 -22.03
N SER A 107 11.96 -7.71 -20.94
CA SER A 107 10.72 -6.92 -20.94
C SER A 107 10.86 -5.71 -21.87
N ARG A 108 9.74 -5.24 -22.43
CA ARG A 108 9.73 -4.05 -23.30
C ARG A 108 9.73 -2.73 -22.53
N MET A 109 9.67 -2.78 -21.22
CA MET A 109 9.74 -1.61 -20.35
C MET A 109 11.16 -1.45 -19.82
N TYR A 110 11.72 -0.27 -20.01
CA TYR A 110 13.08 0.08 -19.58
C TYR A 110 12.97 1.28 -18.62
N ILE A 111 12.65 1.01 -17.37
CA ILE A 111 12.63 2.04 -16.32
C ILE A 111 13.43 1.56 -15.11
N GLU A 112 14.17 2.48 -14.54
CA GLU A 112 14.85 2.32 -13.27
C GLU A 112 14.67 3.62 -12.48
N ILE A 113 14.08 3.52 -11.29
CA ILE A 113 13.85 4.64 -10.38
C ILE A 113 14.64 4.32 -9.10
N ASP A 114 15.83 4.91 -8.97
CA ASP A 114 16.73 4.61 -7.86
C ASP A 114 16.18 5.10 -6.51
N ASP A 115 15.53 6.27 -6.52
CA ASP A 115 14.99 6.89 -5.31
C ASP A 115 13.79 6.10 -4.74
N PRO A 116 13.92 5.45 -3.59
CA PRO A 116 12.83 4.68 -2.99
C PRO A 116 11.64 5.55 -2.58
N ASN A 117 11.85 6.85 -2.30
CA ASN A 117 10.76 7.75 -1.99
C ASN A 117 9.90 8.05 -3.22
N GLN A 118 10.53 8.26 -4.39
CA GLN A 118 9.77 8.42 -5.64
C GLN A 118 8.98 7.15 -5.98
N ARG A 119 9.54 5.96 -5.78
CA ARG A 119 8.80 4.70 -5.97
C ARG A 119 7.62 4.58 -5.01
N ARG A 120 7.81 4.93 -3.75
CA ARG A 120 6.75 4.94 -2.73
C ARG A 120 5.60 5.87 -3.13
N LEU A 121 5.90 7.09 -3.57
CA LEU A 121 4.90 8.06 -4.02
C LEU A 121 4.15 7.56 -5.27
N LEU A 122 4.86 7.02 -6.26
CA LEU A 122 4.22 6.43 -7.44
C LEU A 122 3.28 5.28 -7.08
N ILE A 123 3.69 4.41 -6.16
CA ILE A 123 2.86 3.29 -5.70
C ILE A 123 1.63 3.81 -4.93
N ALA A 124 1.76 4.87 -4.14
CA ALA A 124 0.63 5.52 -3.47
C ALA A 124 -0.40 6.02 -4.49
N TYR A 125 0.04 6.68 -5.55
CA TYR A 125 -0.84 7.11 -6.63
C TYR A 125 -1.48 5.91 -7.36
N LEU A 126 -0.70 4.90 -7.76
CA LEU A 126 -1.22 3.70 -8.42
C LEU A 126 -2.25 2.97 -7.55
N LYS A 127 -2.05 2.95 -6.23
CA LYS A 127 -3.02 2.41 -5.28
C LYS A 127 -4.30 3.24 -5.25
N SER A 128 -4.22 4.57 -5.32
CA SER A 128 -5.40 5.45 -5.31
C SER A 128 -6.29 5.29 -6.54
N VAL A 129 -5.72 4.87 -7.68
CA VAL A 129 -6.48 4.58 -8.91
C VAL A 129 -6.87 3.10 -9.06
N SER A 130 -6.64 2.31 -8.01
CA SER A 130 -7.01 0.90 -7.94
C SER A 130 -8.14 0.68 -6.93
N LYS A 131 -8.98 -0.35 -7.17
CA LYS A 131 -10.03 -0.73 -6.22
C LYS A 131 -9.40 -1.27 -4.92
N PRO A 132 -10.05 -1.06 -3.77
CA PRO A 132 -9.69 -1.77 -2.54
C PRO A 132 -9.79 -3.29 -2.74
N HIS A 133 -8.81 -4.02 -2.25
CA HIS A 133 -8.76 -5.48 -2.24
C HIS A 133 -8.73 -5.99 -0.81
#